data_3f6d5241ad4d4fc4c562fd6ecb0174b5
#
_entry.id   3f6d5241ad4d4fc4c562fd6ecb0174b5
#
_cell.length_a   1.000
_cell.length_b   1.000
_cell.length_c   1.000
_cell.angle_alpha   90.00
_cell.angle_beta   90.00
_cell.angle_gamma   90.00
#
_symmetry.space_group_name_H-M   'P 1'
#
loop_
_entity.id
_entity.type
_entity.pdbx_description
1 polymer ?
#
loop_
_entity_poly.entity_id
_entity_poly.type
_entity_poly.pdbx_seq_one_letter_code
_entity_poly.pdbx_strand_id
1 'polypeptide(L)'
;VFYMSFDGMFTYGMIHELNSRIAGGRITRVHQPFKHDVIFHIRANGKNHKLLLSAHPSYSRVHMTNQAYENPSEPPMFCMLLRKHIEGGFIEKIEQAGLDRIMIFRIKSRNEIGDETVRTLYVEIMGRHSNIILTDGEGAIIDGLKHLSPSMNSYRTVLPGYDYKLPPAQEKISPLAADEEDVLRYLSFQEGRLDQQIVRHFSGVSPLFAKEAVHRAGLANKITLPKMLIEMFHAVKDCRFTPNITTAGGKEYFYLLSLTHVNGEERTFHSLSELLDRFYFGKAERDRVKQQAQDLERFVANERKKNANKIKKLEKTLDYSENAKEFQLYGELLTANLYMLKKGDKEAEVINYYDEESKTVTIPLNPNKTPSENAQMYFTKYQKAKNSVEVVKEQIRLAEEEIAYFDQLIQQLSSASTKDIHEIREELVEGKYLRPKQQRGQKKQKQHVPVLEQYESSRGLTILVGKNNKQNEYLTTKAAARDDLWFHTKDIPGSHVVIKSSDPDEQSILEAAAIAAYFSKAKDSGSVPVDYTKIRHVKKPNGAKPGFVTYDSQHTVFVTPDADLVIRLKK
;
A
#
# COMPACT_ATOMS: atom_id res chain seq x y z
N VAL A 1 -15.39 -9.20 9.43
CA VAL A 1 -16.50 -9.58 8.54
C VAL A 1 -16.92 -8.31 7.82
N PHE A 2 -16.50 -8.15 6.54
CA PHE A 2 -17.02 -7.06 5.70
C PHE A 2 -18.49 -7.35 5.42
N TYR A 3 -19.38 -6.49 5.89
CA TYR A 3 -20.79 -6.53 5.49
C TYR A 3 -20.86 -6.15 4.01
N MET A 4 -21.36 -7.07 3.20
CA MET A 4 -21.46 -6.89 1.76
C MET A 4 -22.64 -5.98 1.45
N SER A 5 -22.38 -4.66 1.32
CA SER A 5 -23.41 -3.66 1.00
C SER A 5 -23.75 -3.63 -0.49
N PHE A 6 -22.82 -4.04 -1.37
CA PHE A 6 -23.08 -4.17 -2.82
C PHE A 6 -23.59 -5.59 -3.12
N ASP A 7 -24.83 -5.85 -2.75
CA ASP A 7 -25.51 -7.14 -2.96
C ASP A 7 -26.31 -7.19 -4.29
N GLY A 8 -27.10 -8.25 -4.48
CA GLY A 8 -27.89 -8.39 -5.69
C GLY A 8 -28.99 -7.33 -5.82
N MET A 9 -29.55 -6.87 -4.69
CA MET A 9 -30.55 -5.78 -4.66
C MET A 9 -29.91 -4.45 -5.04
N PHE A 10 -28.73 -4.16 -4.50
CA PHE A 10 -27.98 -2.96 -4.86
C PHE A 10 -27.55 -2.98 -6.33
N THR A 11 -27.14 -4.16 -6.84
CA THR A 11 -26.84 -4.36 -8.26
C THR A 11 -28.04 -4.05 -9.13
N TYR A 12 -29.24 -4.51 -8.76
CA TYR A 12 -30.49 -4.22 -9.46
C TYR A 12 -30.75 -2.71 -9.54
N GLY A 13 -30.67 -2.01 -8.42
CA GLY A 13 -30.86 -0.56 -8.36
C GLY A 13 -29.82 0.20 -9.18
N MET A 14 -28.55 -0.22 -9.12
CA MET A 14 -27.49 0.41 -9.90
C MET A 14 -27.68 0.22 -11.40
N ILE A 15 -28.08 -0.96 -11.86
CA ILE A 15 -28.38 -1.24 -13.27
C ILE A 15 -29.52 -0.35 -13.77
N HIS A 16 -30.56 -0.17 -12.96
CA HIS A 16 -31.66 0.75 -13.31
C HIS A 16 -31.16 2.19 -13.47
N GLU A 17 -30.34 2.68 -12.53
CA GLU A 17 -29.74 4.01 -12.62
C GLU A 17 -28.84 4.14 -13.87
N LEU A 18 -28.00 3.15 -14.14
CA LEU A 18 -27.09 3.19 -15.29
C LEU A 18 -27.86 3.17 -16.61
N ASN A 19 -28.86 2.31 -16.78
CA ASN A 19 -29.69 2.29 -17.98
C ASN A 19 -30.37 3.63 -18.24
N SER A 20 -30.90 4.29 -17.20
CA SER A 20 -31.54 5.59 -17.34
C SER A 20 -30.60 6.70 -17.81
N ARG A 21 -29.32 6.58 -17.54
CA ARG A 21 -28.33 7.64 -17.80
C ARG A 21 -27.42 7.38 -18.99
N ILE A 22 -27.00 6.12 -19.21
CA ILE A 22 -25.97 5.78 -20.20
C ILE A 22 -26.37 4.72 -21.24
N ALA A 23 -27.55 4.11 -21.16
CA ALA A 23 -28.04 3.26 -22.26
C ALA A 23 -28.20 4.10 -23.54
N GLY A 24 -27.82 3.52 -24.68
CA GLY A 24 -27.71 4.22 -25.95
C GLY A 24 -26.48 5.12 -26.10
N GLY A 25 -25.67 5.26 -25.05
CA GLY A 25 -24.48 6.11 -25.03
C GLY A 25 -23.29 5.47 -25.75
N ARG A 26 -22.45 6.32 -26.35
CA ARG A 26 -21.23 5.92 -27.05
C ARG A 26 -20.05 5.90 -26.08
N ILE A 27 -19.29 4.81 -26.06
CA ILE A 27 -18.02 4.71 -25.36
C ILE A 27 -16.96 5.48 -26.16
N THR A 28 -16.55 6.66 -25.67
CA THR A 28 -15.62 7.54 -26.39
C THR A 28 -14.17 7.22 -26.07
N ARG A 29 -13.89 6.77 -24.85
CA ARG A 29 -12.54 6.37 -24.42
C ARG A 29 -12.60 5.30 -23.34
N VAL A 30 -11.56 4.46 -23.30
CA VAL A 30 -11.35 3.45 -22.26
C VAL A 30 -10.00 3.69 -21.60
N HIS A 31 -9.99 3.72 -20.27
CA HIS A 31 -8.80 3.83 -19.44
C HIS A 31 -8.76 2.73 -18.38
N GLN A 32 -7.57 2.34 -17.97
CA GLN A 32 -7.34 1.42 -16.86
C GLN A 32 -6.30 2.05 -15.95
N PRO A 33 -6.72 2.97 -15.05
CA PRO A 33 -5.80 3.71 -14.18
C PRO A 33 -5.07 2.77 -13.21
N PHE A 34 -5.69 1.65 -12.85
CA PHE A 34 -5.15 0.68 -11.90
C PHE A 34 -5.39 -0.76 -12.35
N LYS A 35 -4.67 -1.69 -11.74
CA LYS A 35 -4.69 -3.12 -12.11
C LYS A 35 -6.11 -3.71 -12.19
N HIS A 36 -7.02 -3.27 -11.32
CA HIS A 36 -8.36 -3.84 -11.18
C HIS A 36 -9.49 -2.87 -11.55
N ASP A 37 -9.18 -1.67 -12.00
CA ASP A 37 -10.16 -0.63 -12.26
C ASP A 37 -10.09 -0.18 -13.70
N VAL A 38 -11.25 -0.19 -14.35
CA VAL A 38 -11.44 0.29 -15.73
C VAL A 38 -12.41 1.46 -15.71
N ILE A 39 -12.16 2.48 -16.51
CA ILE A 39 -13.02 3.66 -16.66
C ILE A 39 -13.43 3.80 -18.10
N PHE A 40 -14.74 3.87 -18.33
CA PHE A 40 -15.31 4.26 -19.62
C PHE A 40 -15.72 5.72 -19.60
N HIS A 41 -15.28 6.48 -20.59
CA HIS A 41 -15.84 7.77 -20.91
C HIS A 41 -16.99 7.54 -21.89
N ILE A 42 -18.17 8.01 -21.55
CA ILE A 42 -19.41 7.72 -22.29
C ILE A 42 -20.10 9.04 -22.61
N ARG A 43 -20.47 9.22 -23.89
CA ARG A 43 -21.31 10.32 -24.34
C ARG A 43 -22.74 9.81 -24.45
N ALA A 44 -23.62 10.28 -23.58
CA ALA A 44 -25.04 9.90 -23.57
C ALA A 44 -25.92 11.11 -23.25
N ASN A 45 -27.08 11.21 -23.88
CA ASN A 45 -28.06 12.28 -23.64
C ASN A 45 -27.46 13.69 -23.65
N GLY A 46 -26.54 13.96 -24.59
CA GLY A 46 -25.86 15.24 -24.70
C GLY A 46 -24.80 15.53 -23.59
N LYS A 47 -24.56 14.62 -22.67
CA LYS A 47 -23.61 14.78 -21.53
C LYS A 47 -22.47 13.77 -21.60
N ASN A 48 -21.35 14.13 -20.99
CA ASN A 48 -20.22 13.24 -20.80
C ASN A 48 -20.30 12.60 -19.42
N HIS A 49 -20.16 11.29 -19.37
CA HIS A 49 -20.16 10.51 -18.13
C HIS A 49 -18.86 9.70 -18.03
N LYS A 50 -18.43 9.44 -16.80
CA LYS A 50 -17.36 8.46 -16.50
C LYS A 50 -17.99 7.30 -15.72
N LEU A 51 -17.80 6.08 -16.22
CA LEU A 51 -18.24 4.85 -15.55
C LEU A 51 -17.02 4.11 -15.03
N LEU A 52 -16.96 3.89 -13.72
CA LEU A 52 -15.95 3.08 -13.08
C LEU A 52 -16.43 1.63 -12.96
N LEU A 53 -15.64 0.70 -13.47
CA LEU A 53 -15.78 -0.74 -13.30
C LEU A 53 -14.60 -1.23 -12.45
N SER A 54 -14.85 -1.66 -11.23
CA SER A 54 -13.80 -2.12 -10.31
C SER A 54 -13.98 -3.59 -9.97
N ALA A 55 -12.99 -4.42 -10.33
CA ALA A 55 -12.86 -5.80 -9.89
C ALA A 55 -11.85 -5.92 -8.72
N HIS A 56 -11.72 -4.88 -7.90
CA HIS A 56 -10.83 -4.86 -6.75
C HIS A 56 -11.29 -5.88 -5.69
N PRO A 57 -10.40 -6.70 -5.09
CA PRO A 57 -10.79 -7.75 -4.15
C PRO A 57 -11.64 -7.27 -2.96
N SER A 58 -11.39 -6.07 -2.45
CA SER A 58 -12.08 -5.51 -1.29
C SER A 58 -13.09 -4.42 -1.63
N TYR A 59 -12.99 -3.79 -2.83
CA TYR A 59 -13.76 -2.60 -3.21
C TYR A 59 -14.40 -2.75 -4.58
N SER A 60 -14.76 -3.98 -4.95
CA SER A 60 -15.45 -4.25 -6.22
C SER A 60 -16.79 -3.51 -6.29
N ARG A 61 -17.01 -2.80 -7.39
CA ARG A 61 -18.19 -1.97 -7.61
C ARG A 61 -18.30 -1.48 -9.04
N VAL A 62 -19.47 -1.02 -9.42
CA VAL A 62 -19.72 -0.31 -10.67
C VAL A 62 -20.56 0.92 -10.35
N HIS A 63 -20.11 2.10 -10.76
CA HIS A 63 -20.89 3.34 -10.62
C HIS A 63 -20.34 4.45 -11.52
N MET A 64 -21.15 5.45 -11.79
CA MET A 64 -20.66 6.68 -12.42
C MET A 64 -19.87 7.50 -11.41
N THR A 65 -18.74 8.06 -11.84
CA THR A 65 -17.83 8.82 -10.98
C THR A 65 -17.54 10.21 -11.54
N ASN A 66 -17.41 11.17 -10.64
CA ASN A 66 -16.91 12.52 -10.95
C ASN A 66 -15.42 12.69 -10.61
N GLN A 67 -14.79 11.67 -10.01
CA GLN A 67 -13.40 11.75 -9.60
C GLN A 67 -12.45 11.75 -10.81
N ALA A 68 -11.31 12.42 -10.65
CA ALA A 68 -10.20 12.35 -11.58
C ALA A 68 -9.28 11.17 -11.21
N TYR A 69 -8.78 10.49 -12.22
CA TYR A 69 -7.84 9.38 -12.06
C TYR A 69 -6.62 9.65 -12.93
N GLU A 70 -5.44 9.40 -12.37
CA GLU A 70 -4.19 9.43 -13.14
C GLU A 70 -4.04 8.12 -13.92
N ASN A 71 -3.85 8.23 -15.23
CA ASN A 71 -3.64 7.08 -16.08
C ASN A 71 -2.14 6.74 -16.16
N PRO A 72 -1.76 5.46 -16.25
CA PRO A 72 -0.38 5.08 -16.50
C PRO A 72 0.08 5.58 -17.87
N SER A 73 1.37 5.85 -18.02
CA SER A 73 1.98 6.29 -19.29
C SER A 73 1.76 5.27 -20.41
N GLU A 74 1.77 3.99 -20.07
CA GLU A 74 1.47 2.88 -20.98
C GLU A 74 0.21 2.15 -20.49
N PRO A 75 -0.84 2.06 -21.32
CA PRO A 75 -2.06 1.35 -20.94
C PRO A 75 -1.78 -0.16 -20.81
N PRO A 76 -2.37 -0.83 -19.79
CA PRO A 76 -2.27 -2.29 -19.65
C PRO A 76 -2.86 -3.03 -20.86
N MET A 77 -2.43 -4.27 -21.07
CA MET A 77 -2.90 -5.12 -22.18
C MET A 77 -4.42 -5.23 -22.25
N PHE A 78 -5.10 -5.45 -21.12
CA PHE A 78 -6.54 -5.55 -21.06
C PHE A 78 -7.23 -4.23 -21.50
N CYS A 79 -6.66 -3.08 -21.12
CA CYS A 79 -7.15 -1.78 -21.60
C CYS A 79 -7.04 -1.64 -23.12
N MET A 80 -5.92 -2.04 -23.70
CA MET A 80 -5.70 -2.02 -25.15
C MET A 80 -6.69 -2.93 -25.88
N LEU A 81 -6.97 -4.09 -25.34
CA LEU A 81 -7.95 -5.02 -25.87
C LEU A 81 -9.37 -4.43 -25.81
N LEU A 82 -9.78 -3.82 -24.69
CA LEU A 82 -11.06 -3.13 -24.59
C LEU A 82 -11.17 -2.00 -25.61
N ARG A 83 -10.10 -1.19 -25.79
CA ARG A 83 -10.05 -0.15 -26.81
C ARG A 83 -10.30 -0.70 -28.22
N LYS A 84 -9.60 -1.78 -28.56
CA LYS A 84 -9.72 -2.43 -29.88
C LYS A 84 -11.15 -2.88 -30.17
N HIS A 85 -11.85 -3.43 -29.18
CA HIS A 85 -13.13 -4.12 -29.41
C HIS A 85 -14.38 -3.31 -29.11
N ILE A 86 -14.31 -2.34 -28.18
CA ILE A 86 -15.51 -1.62 -27.71
C ILE A 86 -15.40 -0.09 -27.68
N GLU A 87 -14.20 0.48 -27.83
CA GLU A 87 -14.07 1.94 -27.95
C GLU A 87 -14.72 2.41 -29.26
N GLY A 88 -15.54 3.44 -29.17
CA GLY A 88 -16.39 3.89 -30.28
C GLY A 88 -17.74 3.19 -30.37
N GLY A 89 -17.96 2.08 -29.68
CA GLY A 89 -19.21 1.34 -29.61
C GLY A 89 -20.27 1.99 -28.74
N PHE A 90 -21.52 1.49 -28.89
CA PHE A 90 -22.69 1.98 -28.17
C PHE A 90 -23.15 0.94 -27.13
N ILE A 91 -23.44 1.39 -25.91
CA ILE A 91 -24.04 0.55 -24.86
C ILE A 91 -25.53 0.41 -25.20
N GLU A 92 -25.95 -0.74 -25.71
CA GLU A 92 -27.34 -0.99 -26.07
C GLU A 92 -28.21 -1.09 -24.82
N LYS A 93 -27.81 -1.94 -23.88
CA LYS A 93 -28.47 -2.14 -22.57
C LYS A 93 -27.54 -2.73 -21.56
N ILE A 94 -27.92 -2.60 -20.30
CA ILE A 94 -27.24 -3.21 -19.15
C ILE A 94 -28.26 -4.11 -18.46
N GLU A 95 -27.89 -5.38 -18.27
CA GLU A 95 -28.74 -6.42 -17.67
C GLU A 95 -28.08 -7.01 -16.45
N GLN A 96 -28.88 -7.65 -15.60
CA GLN A 96 -28.39 -8.43 -14.47
C GLN A 96 -28.59 -9.92 -14.74
N ALA A 97 -27.66 -10.76 -14.33
CA ALA A 97 -27.83 -12.21 -14.36
C ALA A 97 -28.69 -12.65 -13.16
N GLY A 98 -30.01 -12.79 -13.39
CA GLY A 98 -30.95 -13.03 -12.30
C GLY A 98 -30.92 -11.88 -11.28
N LEU A 99 -30.66 -12.20 -10.00
CA LEU A 99 -30.34 -11.22 -8.97
C LEU A 99 -28.91 -11.43 -8.42
N ASP A 100 -28.05 -12.05 -9.19
CA ASP A 100 -26.63 -12.15 -8.85
C ASP A 100 -25.93 -10.79 -9.02
N ARG A 101 -24.75 -10.67 -8.44
CA ARG A 101 -23.90 -9.48 -8.52
C ARG A 101 -23.09 -9.47 -9.82
N ILE A 102 -23.78 -9.67 -10.95
CA ILE A 102 -23.19 -9.71 -12.30
C ILE A 102 -23.95 -8.74 -13.18
N MET A 103 -23.23 -7.73 -13.68
CA MET A 103 -23.72 -6.80 -14.66
C MET A 103 -23.29 -7.23 -16.05
N ILE A 104 -24.21 -7.19 -17.01
CA ILE A 104 -24.02 -7.61 -18.40
C ILE A 104 -24.25 -6.41 -19.30
N PHE A 105 -23.17 -5.89 -19.89
CA PHE A 105 -23.22 -4.78 -20.84
C PHE A 105 -23.28 -5.33 -22.27
N ARG A 106 -24.36 -5.06 -22.99
CA ARG A 106 -24.48 -5.34 -24.42
C ARG A 106 -23.98 -4.14 -25.20
N ILE A 107 -22.89 -4.33 -25.97
CA ILE A 107 -22.22 -3.25 -26.69
C ILE A 107 -22.22 -3.56 -28.16
N LYS A 108 -22.78 -2.64 -28.96
CA LYS A 108 -22.70 -2.67 -30.41
C LYS A 108 -21.50 -1.85 -30.85
N SER A 109 -20.61 -2.46 -31.60
CA SER A 109 -19.44 -1.82 -32.19
C SER A 109 -19.30 -2.18 -33.66
N ARG A 110 -18.37 -1.56 -34.38
CA ARG A 110 -18.01 -1.94 -35.74
C ARG A 110 -16.63 -2.55 -35.75
N ASN A 111 -16.47 -3.59 -36.57
CA ASN A 111 -15.14 -4.19 -36.78
C ASN A 111 -14.31 -3.30 -37.74
N GLU A 112 -13.07 -3.73 -38.01
CA GLU A 112 -12.11 -3.02 -38.87
C GLU A 112 -12.63 -2.88 -40.33
N ILE A 113 -13.57 -3.73 -40.74
CA ILE A 113 -14.16 -3.74 -42.10
C ILE A 113 -15.47 -2.89 -42.15
N GLY A 114 -15.96 -2.46 -40.96
CA GLY A 114 -17.17 -1.62 -40.85
C GLY A 114 -18.47 -2.38 -40.56
N ASP A 115 -18.41 -3.72 -40.44
CA ASP A 115 -19.59 -4.52 -40.10
C ASP A 115 -19.97 -4.33 -38.64
N GLU A 116 -21.27 -4.35 -38.35
CA GLU A 116 -21.79 -4.27 -37.01
C GLU A 116 -21.48 -5.55 -36.23
N THR A 117 -20.87 -5.40 -35.06
CA THR A 117 -20.55 -6.50 -34.18
C THR A 117 -21.11 -6.26 -32.79
N VAL A 118 -21.55 -7.33 -32.13
CA VAL A 118 -22.02 -7.31 -30.77
C VAL A 118 -20.90 -7.84 -29.88
N ARG A 119 -20.63 -7.14 -28.78
CA ARG A 119 -19.71 -7.56 -27.71
C ARG A 119 -20.47 -7.55 -26.40
N THR A 120 -20.16 -8.50 -25.54
CA THR A 120 -20.76 -8.56 -24.20
C THR A 120 -19.67 -8.42 -23.16
N LEU A 121 -19.84 -7.47 -22.25
CA LEU A 121 -18.95 -7.27 -21.12
C LEU A 121 -19.65 -7.72 -19.85
N TYR A 122 -19.07 -8.71 -19.18
CA TYR A 122 -19.54 -9.21 -17.89
C TYR A 122 -18.70 -8.58 -16.79
N VAL A 123 -19.36 -7.94 -15.83
CA VAL A 123 -18.73 -7.39 -14.64
C VAL A 123 -19.24 -8.15 -13.42
N GLU A 124 -18.41 -9.00 -12.87
CA GLU A 124 -18.70 -9.83 -11.73
C GLU A 124 -18.20 -9.15 -10.45
N ILE A 125 -19.11 -8.87 -9.50
CA ILE A 125 -18.82 -8.15 -8.24
C ILE A 125 -18.87 -9.16 -7.10
N MET A 126 -17.80 -9.95 -6.95
CA MET A 126 -17.74 -11.10 -6.04
C MET A 126 -16.51 -11.04 -5.09
N GLY A 127 -16.17 -9.85 -4.59
CA GLY A 127 -15.03 -9.64 -3.72
C GLY A 127 -13.72 -10.11 -4.37
N ARG A 128 -12.97 -11.00 -3.75
CA ARG A 128 -11.70 -11.51 -4.33
C ARG A 128 -11.86 -12.20 -5.68
N HIS A 129 -13.05 -12.73 -5.97
CA HIS A 129 -13.37 -13.40 -7.23
C HIS A 129 -13.98 -12.45 -8.28
N SER A 130 -14.05 -11.17 -8.00
CA SER A 130 -14.52 -10.17 -8.97
C SER A 130 -13.67 -10.17 -10.23
N ASN A 131 -14.34 -9.99 -11.38
CA ASN A 131 -13.68 -9.99 -12.69
C ASN A 131 -14.42 -9.07 -13.69
N ILE A 132 -13.73 -8.73 -14.75
CA ILE A 132 -14.30 -8.04 -15.93
C ILE A 132 -13.91 -8.87 -17.13
N ILE A 133 -14.90 -9.38 -17.88
CA ILE A 133 -14.70 -10.36 -18.95
C ILE A 133 -15.41 -9.87 -20.21
N LEU A 134 -14.69 -9.78 -21.32
CA LEU A 134 -15.23 -9.43 -22.62
C LEU A 134 -15.42 -10.69 -23.47
N THR A 135 -16.61 -10.84 -24.05
CA THR A 135 -16.92 -11.90 -25.00
C THR A 135 -17.32 -11.33 -26.36
N ASP A 136 -17.27 -12.16 -27.37
CA ASP A 136 -17.87 -11.88 -28.67
C ASP A 136 -19.40 -12.08 -28.64
N GLY A 137 -20.03 -11.98 -29.81
CA GLY A 137 -21.49 -12.15 -29.97
C GLY A 137 -21.97 -13.57 -29.74
N GLU A 138 -21.11 -14.58 -29.83
CA GLU A 138 -21.44 -16.00 -29.67
C GLU A 138 -21.14 -16.49 -28.23
N GLY A 139 -20.52 -15.66 -27.40
CA GLY A 139 -20.21 -15.96 -26.00
C GLY A 139 -18.79 -16.48 -25.78
N ALA A 140 -17.95 -16.53 -26.80
CA ALA A 140 -16.54 -16.88 -26.63
C ALA A 140 -15.78 -15.73 -25.97
N ILE A 141 -14.97 -16.05 -24.98
CA ILE A 141 -14.17 -15.08 -24.22
C ILE A 141 -13.08 -14.51 -25.14
N ILE A 142 -13.10 -13.20 -25.33
CA ILE A 142 -12.02 -12.46 -26.00
C ILE A 142 -10.86 -12.29 -25.01
N ASP A 143 -11.14 -11.80 -23.79
CA ASP A 143 -10.21 -11.78 -22.68
C ASP A 143 -10.92 -11.44 -21.35
N GLY A 144 -10.21 -11.63 -20.24
CA GLY A 144 -10.64 -11.25 -18.89
C GLY A 144 -9.56 -10.50 -18.13
N LEU A 145 -9.97 -9.59 -17.26
CA LEU A 145 -9.05 -8.84 -16.40
C LEU A 145 -8.23 -9.78 -15.50
N LYS A 146 -8.86 -10.87 -15.04
CA LYS A 146 -8.22 -11.94 -14.28
C LYS A 146 -8.45 -13.26 -15.01
N HIS A 147 -7.38 -14.00 -15.23
CA HIS A 147 -7.45 -15.33 -15.84
C HIS A 147 -7.72 -16.40 -14.77
N LEU A 148 -8.57 -17.37 -15.13
CA LEU A 148 -8.84 -18.58 -14.36
C LEU A 148 -8.54 -19.78 -15.23
N SER A 149 -7.43 -20.48 -14.94
CA SER A 149 -7.08 -21.71 -15.63
C SER A 149 -7.91 -22.90 -15.14
N PRO A 150 -8.01 -23.98 -15.92
CA PRO A 150 -8.70 -25.21 -15.49
C PRO A 150 -8.13 -25.80 -14.20
N SER A 151 -6.84 -25.59 -13.94
CA SER A 151 -6.19 -26.03 -12.69
C SER A 151 -6.62 -25.24 -11.45
N MET A 152 -7.09 -23.99 -11.63
CA MET A 152 -7.55 -23.13 -10.54
C MET A 152 -9.03 -23.26 -10.25
N ASN A 153 -9.82 -23.64 -11.24
CA ASN A 153 -11.28 -23.80 -11.11
C ASN A 153 -11.77 -24.88 -12.06
N SER A 154 -12.34 -25.95 -11.52
CA SER A 154 -12.86 -27.08 -12.29
C SER A 154 -14.23 -26.80 -12.96
N TYR A 155 -14.97 -25.82 -12.46
CA TYR A 155 -16.32 -25.50 -12.99
C TYR A 155 -16.28 -24.64 -14.23
N ARG A 156 -15.44 -23.60 -14.25
CA ARG A 156 -15.33 -22.66 -15.38
C ARG A 156 -13.89 -22.19 -15.59
N THR A 157 -13.57 -21.96 -16.85
CA THR A 157 -12.31 -21.38 -17.29
C THR A 157 -12.54 -19.97 -17.79
N VAL A 158 -11.68 -19.02 -17.43
CA VAL A 158 -11.69 -17.64 -17.94
C VAL A 158 -10.36 -17.39 -18.63
N LEU A 159 -10.30 -17.80 -19.89
CA LEU A 159 -9.15 -17.62 -20.79
C LEU A 159 -9.67 -17.31 -22.20
N PRO A 160 -8.90 -16.60 -23.04
CA PRO A 160 -9.27 -16.36 -24.43
C PRO A 160 -9.62 -17.64 -25.18
N GLY A 161 -10.71 -17.61 -25.95
CA GLY A 161 -11.19 -18.73 -26.77
C GLY A 161 -12.07 -19.74 -26.05
N TYR A 162 -12.25 -19.64 -24.72
CA TYR A 162 -13.21 -20.48 -23.98
C TYR A 162 -14.59 -19.81 -23.94
N ASP A 163 -15.65 -20.64 -23.85
CA ASP A 163 -17.00 -20.11 -23.68
C ASP A 163 -17.19 -19.54 -22.28
N TYR A 164 -17.82 -18.37 -22.19
CA TYR A 164 -18.19 -17.77 -20.92
C TYR A 164 -19.30 -18.59 -20.25
N LYS A 165 -19.06 -18.98 -19.01
CA LYS A 165 -20.05 -19.60 -18.14
C LYS A 165 -20.32 -18.73 -16.93
N LEU A 166 -21.59 -18.52 -16.61
CA LEU A 166 -21.99 -17.89 -15.36
C LEU A 166 -21.43 -18.69 -14.15
N PRO A 167 -21.14 -18.04 -13.03
CA PRO A 167 -20.91 -18.75 -11.77
C PRO A 167 -22.06 -19.71 -11.45
N PRO A 168 -21.82 -20.75 -10.63
CA PRO A 168 -22.86 -21.72 -10.29
C PRO A 168 -24.12 -21.04 -9.76
N ALA A 169 -25.25 -21.32 -10.36
CA ALA A 169 -26.54 -20.82 -9.91
C ALA A 169 -26.88 -21.39 -8.52
N GLN A 170 -27.46 -20.56 -7.67
CA GLN A 170 -28.04 -20.99 -6.40
C GLN A 170 -29.54 -21.18 -6.60
N GLU A 171 -30.07 -22.30 -6.13
CA GLU A 171 -31.52 -22.57 -6.13
C GLU A 171 -32.19 -21.70 -5.05
N LYS A 172 -32.51 -20.47 -5.40
CA LYS A 172 -33.16 -19.49 -4.52
C LYS A 172 -34.33 -18.81 -5.23
N ILE A 173 -35.28 -18.37 -4.43
CA ILE A 173 -36.47 -17.65 -4.92
C ILE A 173 -36.07 -16.23 -5.31
N SER A 174 -36.61 -15.77 -6.44
CA SER A 174 -36.44 -14.37 -6.85
C SER A 174 -37.32 -13.45 -6.00
N PRO A 175 -36.74 -12.51 -5.25
CA PRO A 175 -37.49 -11.49 -4.51
C PRO A 175 -38.46 -10.65 -5.36
N LEU A 176 -38.13 -10.46 -6.65
CA LEU A 176 -38.95 -9.64 -7.56
C LEU A 176 -40.28 -10.30 -7.95
N ALA A 177 -40.40 -11.61 -7.76
CA ALA A 177 -41.61 -12.40 -8.06
C ALA A 177 -42.21 -13.06 -6.81
N ALA A 178 -41.57 -12.94 -5.63
CA ALA A 178 -42.03 -13.56 -4.40
C ALA A 178 -43.28 -12.86 -3.85
N ASP A 179 -44.13 -13.62 -3.19
CA ASP A 179 -45.30 -13.16 -2.42
C ASP A 179 -45.22 -13.58 -0.93
N GLU A 180 -46.21 -13.19 -0.15
CA GLU A 180 -46.27 -13.52 1.30
C GLU A 180 -46.38 -15.02 1.55
N GLU A 181 -47.01 -15.80 0.65
CA GLU A 181 -47.13 -17.26 0.76
C GLU A 181 -45.77 -17.93 0.59
N ASP A 182 -44.93 -17.43 -0.32
CA ASP A 182 -43.57 -17.90 -0.49
C ASP A 182 -42.75 -17.69 0.79
N VAL A 183 -42.88 -16.53 1.43
CA VAL A 183 -42.20 -16.25 2.69
C VAL A 183 -42.62 -17.24 3.77
N LEU A 184 -43.95 -17.50 3.88
CA LEU A 184 -44.50 -18.44 4.86
C LEU A 184 -44.09 -19.91 4.58
N ARG A 185 -43.91 -20.27 3.32
CA ARG A 185 -43.53 -21.63 2.89
C ARG A 185 -42.08 -21.95 3.21
N TYR A 186 -41.18 -20.98 3.08
CA TYR A 186 -39.74 -21.20 3.15
C TYR A 186 -39.10 -20.77 4.47
N LEU A 187 -39.77 -19.95 5.29
CA LEU A 187 -39.25 -19.52 6.58
C LEU A 187 -39.88 -20.31 7.74
N SER A 188 -39.04 -20.82 8.62
CA SER A 188 -39.44 -21.38 9.91
C SER A 188 -39.46 -20.31 10.98
N PHE A 189 -40.62 -20.04 11.56
CA PHE A 189 -40.78 -19.06 12.64
C PHE A 189 -40.58 -19.67 14.04
N GLN A 190 -40.33 -20.97 14.11
CA GLN A 190 -40.13 -21.69 15.35
C GLN A 190 -38.66 -22.03 15.63
N GLU A 191 -37.86 -22.13 14.58
CA GLU A 191 -36.46 -22.55 14.69
C GLU A 191 -35.52 -21.68 13.91
N GLY A 192 -34.38 -21.35 14.50
CA GLY A 192 -33.30 -20.64 13.86
C GLY A 192 -33.50 -19.13 13.70
N ARG A 193 -32.52 -18.45 13.14
CA ARG A 193 -32.52 -17.00 12.95
C ARG A 193 -33.19 -16.63 11.62
N LEU A 194 -34.23 -15.82 11.68
CA LEU A 194 -35.01 -15.40 10.50
C LEU A 194 -34.16 -14.64 9.46
N ASP A 195 -33.25 -13.77 9.90
CA ASP A 195 -32.35 -13.05 8.99
C ASP A 195 -31.45 -14.00 8.17
N GLN A 196 -30.96 -15.07 8.77
CA GLN A 196 -30.17 -16.08 8.08
C GLN A 196 -30.99 -16.92 7.10
N GLN A 197 -32.23 -17.24 7.46
CA GLN A 197 -33.15 -17.96 6.59
C GLN A 197 -33.51 -17.13 5.35
N ILE A 198 -33.77 -15.83 5.52
CA ILE A 198 -34.04 -14.92 4.40
C ILE A 198 -32.88 -14.94 3.40
N VAL A 199 -31.64 -14.79 3.87
CA VAL A 199 -30.44 -14.86 3.01
C VAL A 199 -30.30 -16.21 2.34
N ARG A 200 -30.68 -17.28 3.01
CA ARG A 200 -30.57 -18.64 2.47
C ARG A 200 -31.56 -18.91 1.35
N HIS A 201 -32.80 -18.43 1.45
CA HIS A 201 -33.88 -18.78 0.54
C HIS A 201 -34.14 -17.77 -0.57
N PHE A 202 -33.78 -16.50 -0.40
CA PHE A 202 -34.01 -15.46 -1.41
C PHE A 202 -32.72 -15.03 -2.10
N SER A 203 -32.76 -14.96 -3.44
CA SER A 203 -31.61 -14.57 -4.24
C SER A 203 -31.31 -13.07 -4.14
N GLY A 204 -30.04 -12.70 -4.21
CA GLY A 204 -29.58 -11.31 -4.20
C GLY A 204 -29.67 -10.60 -2.85
N VAL A 205 -30.19 -11.25 -1.82
CA VAL A 205 -30.36 -10.68 -0.48
C VAL A 205 -29.09 -10.86 0.36
N SER A 206 -28.62 -9.75 0.94
CA SER A 206 -27.48 -9.77 1.89
C SER A 206 -27.96 -9.87 3.34
N PRO A 207 -27.06 -10.22 4.29
CA PRO A 207 -27.36 -10.13 5.71
C PRO A 207 -27.78 -8.72 6.16
N LEU A 208 -27.30 -7.67 5.48
CA LEU A 208 -27.66 -6.29 5.79
C LEU A 208 -29.14 -6.03 5.51
N PHE A 209 -29.62 -6.44 4.32
CA PHE A 209 -31.03 -6.35 3.94
C PHE A 209 -31.92 -7.20 4.84
N ALA A 210 -31.54 -8.45 5.08
CA ALA A 210 -32.32 -9.37 5.89
C ALA A 210 -32.49 -8.88 7.34
N LYS A 211 -31.44 -8.35 7.95
CA LYS A 211 -31.51 -7.76 9.29
C LYS A 211 -32.42 -6.54 9.34
N GLU A 212 -32.37 -5.70 8.31
CA GLU A 212 -33.28 -4.55 8.21
C GLU A 212 -34.73 -5.00 8.11
N ALA A 213 -35.03 -6.03 7.32
CA ALA A 213 -36.40 -6.55 7.20
C ALA A 213 -36.92 -7.10 8.53
N VAL A 214 -36.13 -7.88 9.23
CA VAL A 214 -36.48 -8.41 10.55
C VAL A 214 -36.67 -7.29 11.58
N HIS A 215 -35.83 -6.29 11.55
CA HIS A 215 -35.92 -5.12 12.44
C HIS A 215 -37.20 -4.30 12.19
N ARG A 216 -37.50 -3.99 10.93
CA ARG A 216 -38.71 -3.24 10.53
C ARG A 216 -40.00 -3.99 10.86
N ALA A 217 -39.97 -5.31 10.81
CA ALA A 217 -41.11 -6.14 11.22
C ALA A 217 -41.44 -6.03 12.73
N GLY A 218 -40.52 -5.47 13.52
CA GLY A 218 -40.68 -5.36 14.98
C GLY A 218 -40.74 -6.72 15.64
N LEU A 219 -41.91 -7.15 16.08
CA LEU A 219 -42.12 -8.53 16.48
C LEU A 219 -42.26 -9.40 15.22
N ALA A 220 -41.14 -9.92 14.76
CA ALA A 220 -41.07 -10.71 13.51
C ALA A 220 -41.79 -12.06 13.67
N ASN A 221 -43.02 -12.11 13.21
CA ASN A 221 -43.90 -13.28 13.25
C ASN A 221 -44.46 -13.60 11.85
N LYS A 222 -45.34 -14.62 11.77
CA LYS A 222 -45.98 -15.05 10.52
C LYS A 222 -46.85 -13.99 9.81
N ILE A 223 -47.18 -12.90 10.48
CA ILE A 223 -48.00 -11.82 9.91
C ILE A 223 -47.13 -10.62 9.53
N THR A 224 -46.27 -10.19 10.44
CA THR A 224 -45.51 -8.93 10.27
C THR A 224 -44.33 -9.07 9.34
N LEU A 225 -43.56 -10.20 9.41
CA LEU A 225 -42.36 -10.36 8.62
C LEU A 225 -42.66 -10.57 7.12
N PRO A 226 -43.61 -11.47 6.69
CA PRO A 226 -43.91 -11.59 5.27
C PRO A 226 -44.33 -10.28 4.63
N LYS A 227 -45.25 -9.55 5.28
CA LYS A 227 -45.70 -8.24 4.80
C LYS A 227 -44.55 -7.25 4.63
N MET A 228 -43.70 -7.12 5.65
CA MET A 228 -42.56 -6.19 5.59
C MET A 228 -41.53 -6.60 4.56
N LEU A 229 -41.21 -7.89 4.47
CA LEU A 229 -40.25 -8.40 3.50
C LEU A 229 -40.71 -8.15 2.04
N ILE A 230 -41.99 -8.42 1.74
CA ILE A 230 -42.56 -8.16 0.41
C ILE A 230 -42.64 -6.65 0.12
N GLU A 231 -42.97 -5.83 1.11
CA GLU A 231 -42.95 -4.36 0.96
C GLU A 231 -41.54 -3.85 0.58
N MET A 232 -40.49 -4.38 1.24
CA MET A 232 -39.12 -4.04 0.91
C MET A 232 -38.69 -4.57 -0.48
N PHE A 233 -39.11 -5.76 -0.88
CA PHE A 233 -38.87 -6.28 -2.21
C PHE A 233 -39.54 -5.42 -3.29
N HIS A 234 -40.77 -4.97 -3.05
CA HIS A 234 -41.47 -4.05 -3.95
C HIS A 234 -40.79 -2.68 -4.00
N ALA A 235 -40.28 -2.18 -2.88
CA ALA A 235 -39.52 -0.92 -2.89
C ALA A 235 -38.30 -1.01 -3.81
N VAL A 236 -37.59 -2.14 -3.81
CA VAL A 236 -36.47 -2.39 -4.75
C VAL A 236 -36.98 -2.53 -6.18
N LYS A 237 -38.00 -3.35 -6.42
CA LYS A 237 -38.59 -3.59 -7.76
C LYS A 237 -39.06 -2.29 -8.42
N ASP A 238 -39.71 -1.42 -7.64
CA ASP A 238 -40.25 -0.13 -8.08
C ASP A 238 -39.20 1.00 -8.06
N CYS A 239 -37.95 0.68 -7.74
CA CYS A 239 -36.84 1.62 -7.66
C CYS A 239 -37.10 2.80 -6.71
N ARG A 240 -37.84 2.57 -5.61
CA ARG A 240 -38.10 3.55 -4.54
C ARG A 240 -36.94 3.52 -3.54
N PHE A 241 -35.84 4.22 -3.90
CA PHE A 241 -34.60 4.18 -3.14
C PHE A 241 -34.42 5.39 -2.21
N THR A 242 -33.72 5.14 -1.13
CA THR A 242 -33.16 6.16 -0.22
C THR A 242 -31.68 5.91 -0.08
N PRO A 243 -30.86 6.28 -1.11
CA PRO A 243 -29.42 6.06 -1.07
C PRO A 243 -28.81 6.74 0.14
N ASN A 244 -28.14 5.98 1.00
CA ASN A 244 -27.63 6.54 2.26
C ASN A 244 -26.30 5.90 2.71
N ILE A 245 -25.58 6.67 3.53
CA ILE A 245 -24.49 6.18 4.37
C ILE A 245 -24.94 6.33 5.82
N THR A 246 -24.95 5.23 6.55
CA THR A 246 -25.23 5.23 8.00
C THR A 246 -23.95 4.97 8.76
N THR A 247 -23.61 5.87 9.69
CA THR A 247 -22.39 5.79 10.50
C THR A 247 -22.75 5.42 11.93
N ALA A 248 -22.23 4.30 12.43
CA ALA A 248 -22.42 3.81 13.78
C ALA A 248 -21.14 3.19 14.35
N GLY A 249 -20.74 3.59 15.55
CA GLY A 249 -19.57 3.03 16.22
C GLY A 249 -18.28 3.14 15.42
N GLY A 250 -18.09 4.24 14.68
CA GLY A 250 -16.91 4.46 13.80
C GLY A 250 -16.90 3.63 12.52
N LYS A 251 -17.98 2.91 12.21
CA LYS A 251 -18.17 2.15 10.97
C LYS A 251 -19.20 2.81 10.09
N GLU A 252 -18.94 2.83 8.79
CA GLU A 252 -19.86 3.33 7.78
C GLU A 252 -20.46 2.16 6.99
N TYR A 253 -21.76 2.23 6.78
CA TYR A 253 -22.55 1.30 5.96
C TYR A 253 -23.24 2.11 4.87
N PHE A 254 -23.20 1.63 3.64
CA PHE A 254 -23.99 2.22 2.56
C PHE A 254 -25.05 1.25 2.09
N TYR A 255 -26.23 1.78 1.73
CA TYR A 255 -27.27 0.95 1.12
C TYR A 255 -28.25 1.79 0.30
N LEU A 256 -29.12 1.10 -0.45
CA LEU A 256 -30.13 1.71 -1.28
C LEU A 256 -31.45 1.99 -0.54
N LEU A 257 -31.66 1.38 0.62
CA LEU A 257 -32.75 1.63 1.54
C LEU A 257 -32.20 2.09 2.89
N SER A 258 -32.97 2.89 3.65
CA SER A 258 -32.57 3.30 4.99
C SER A 258 -32.32 2.10 5.90
N LEU A 259 -31.24 2.16 6.68
CA LEU A 259 -30.80 1.09 7.59
C LEU A 259 -31.16 1.43 9.04
N THR A 260 -32.44 1.27 9.40
CA THR A 260 -32.94 1.64 10.72
C THR A 260 -32.45 0.73 11.85
N HIS A 261 -32.06 -0.53 11.52
CA HIS A 261 -31.44 -1.44 12.49
C HIS A 261 -30.00 -1.06 12.86
N VAL A 262 -29.36 -0.22 12.06
CA VAL A 262 -28.06 0.36 12.36
C VAL A 262 -28.32 1.68 13.11
N ASN A 263 -28.27 1.63 14.42
CA ASN A 263 -28.48 2.84 15.25
C ASN A 263 -27.30 3.81 15.04
N GLY A 264 -27.41 4.71 14.07
CA GLY A 264 -26.36 5.64 13.67
C GLY A 264 -26.90 6.88 12.98
N GLU A 265 -25.97 7.75 12.59
CA GLU A 265 -26.27 8.95 11.81
C GLU A 265 -26.42 8.58 10.34
N GLU A 266 -27.60 8.86 9.76
CA GLU A 266 -27.90 8.64 8.34
C GLU A 266 -27.66 9.91 7.53
N ARG A 267 -26.92 9.77 6.43
CA ARG A 267 -26.74 10.79 5.40
C ARG A 267 -27.25 10.29 4.07
N THR A 268 -28.21 11.00 3.47
CA THR A 268 -28.82 10.62 2.19
C THR A 268 -28.13 11.27 0.98
N PHE A 269 -28.30 10.67 -0.21
CA PHE A 269 -27.71 11.09 -1.47
C PHE A 269 -28.78 11.08 -2.58
N HIS A 270 -28.52 11.83 -3.66
CA HIS A 270 -29.46 11.91 -4.79
C HIS A 270 -29.41 10.69 -5.71
N SER A 271 -28.34 9.93 -5.71
CA SER A 271 -28.17 8.75 -6.55
C SER A 271 -27.27 7.70 -5.88
N LEU A 272 -27.37 6.45 -6.36
CA LEU A 272 -26.49 5.37 -5.93
C LEU A 272 -25.03 5.62 -6.33
N SER A 273 -24.81 6.24 -7.49
CA SER A 273 -23.46 6.61 -7.95
C SER A 273 -22.83 7.69 -7.07
N GLU A 274 -23.58 8.72 -6.69
CA GLU A 274 -23.10 9.75 -5.76
C GLU A 274 -22.75 9.16 -4.39
N LEU A 275 -23.61 8.29 -3.88
CA LEU A 275 -23.40 7.53 -2.65
C LEU A 275 -22.07 6.76 -2.69
N LEU A 276 -21.81 5.99 -3.76
CA LEU A 276 -20.60 5.19 -3.88
C LEU A 276 -19.35 6.05 -4.08
N ASP A 277 -19.45 7.13 -4.85
CA ASP A 277 -18.36 8.08 -5.04
C ASP A 277 -17.92 8.67 -3.69
N ARG A 278 -18.89 9.05 -2.85
CA ARG A 278 -18.61 9.57 -1.50
C ARG A 278 -18.08 8.50 -0.56
N PHE A 279 -18.69 7.32 -0.53
CA PHE A 279 -18.28 6.22 0.36
C PHE A 279 -16.86 5.74 0.08
N TYR A 280 -16.50 5.59 -1.19
CA TYR A 280 -15.18 5.10 -1.59
C TYR A 280 -14.15 6.22 -1.77
N PHE A 281 -14.54 7.49 -1.54
CA PHE A 281 -13.63 8.63 -1.66
C PHE A 281 -12.34 8.42 -0.84
N GLY A 282 -11.21 8.35 -1.54
CA GLY A 282 -9.90 8.14 -0.96
C GLY A 282 -9.64 6.76 -0.31
N LYS A 283 -10.67 5.88 -0.13
CA LYS A 283 -10.46 4.54 0.48
C LYS A 283 -9.61 3.65 -0.41
N ALA A 284 -9.98 3.51 -1.68
CA ALA A 284 -9.24 2.69 -2.64
C ALA A 284 -7.83 3.24 -2.92
N GLU A 285 -7.68 4.56 -2.96
CA GLU A 285 -6.38 5.23 -3.13
C GLU A 285 -5.48 4.97 -1.91
N ARG A 286 -6.00 5.16 -0.70
CA ARG A 286 -5.24 4.87 0.53
C ARG A 286 -4.75 3.42 0.61
N ASP A 287 -5.58 2.46 0.21
CA ASP A 287 -5.18 1.04 0.25
C ASP A 287 -4.10 0.73 -0.79
N ARG A 288 -4.14 1.34 -1.97
CA ARG A 288 -3.09 1.19 -2.98
C ARG A 288 -1.78 1.79 -2.51
N VAL A 289 -1.82 3.00 -1.98
CA VAL A 289 -0.66 3.66 -1.38
C VAL A 289 -0.09 2.77 -0.29
N LYS A 290 -0.93 2.26 0.60
CA LYS A 290 -0.53 1.36 1.68
C LYS A 290 0.12 0.08 1.15
N GLN A 291 -0.44 -0.55 0.12
CA GLN A 291 0.12 -1.76 -0.46
C GLN A 291 1.48 -1.51 -1.13
N GLN A 292 1.61 -0.43 -1.90
CA GLN A 292 2.88 -0.05 -2.52
C GLN A 292 3.93 0.34 -1.48
N ALA A 293 3.52 1.05 -0.43
CA ALA A 293 4.38 1.38 0.71
C ALA A 293 4.84 0.10 1.42
N GLN A 294 3.95 -0.84 1.71
CA GLN A 294 4.30 -2.10 2.36
C GLN A 294 5.32 -2.93 1.58
N ASP A 295 5.24 -2.96 0.25
CA ASP A 295 6.23 -3.66 -0.59
C ASP A 295 7.62 -3.02 -0.48
N LEU A 296 7.68 -1.68 -0.50
CA LEU A 296 8.93 -0.96 -0.27
C LEU A 296 9.43 -1.08 1.17
N GLU A 297 8.55 -0.97 2.16
CA GLU A 297 8.89 -1.16 3.58
C GLU A 297 9.50 -2.54 3.82
N ARG A 298 8.91 -3.58 3.25
CA ARG A 298 9.44 -4.96 3.36
C ARG A 298 10.82 -5.06 2.73
N PHE A 299 11.01 -4.46 1.55
CA PHE A 299 12.31 -4.42 0.89
C PHE A 299 13.35 -3.72 1.76
N VAL A 300 13.06 -2.50 2.21
CA VAL A 300 13.97 -1.68 3.03
C VAL A 300 14.28 -2.37 4.37
N ALA A 301 13.27 -2.95 5.03
CA ALA A 301 13.47 -3.71 6.27
C ALA A 301 14.39 -4.93 6.08
N ASN A 302 14.29 -5.62 4.94
CA ASN A 302 15.17 -6.74 4.61
C ASN A 302 16.62 -6.27 4.39
N GLU A 303 16.83 -5.16 3.67
CA GLU A 303 18.17 -4.60 3.47
C GLU A 303 18.79 -4.12 4.79
N ARG A 304 18.00 -3.46 5.65
CA ARG A 304 18.41 -3.10 7.01
C ARG A 304 18.85 -4.33 7.81
N LYS A 305 18.04 -5.41 7.78
CA LYS A 305 18.35 -6.67 8.50
C LYS A 305 19.62 -7.33 7.98
N LYS A 306 19.87 -7.29 6.67
CA LYS A 306 21.12 -7.80 6.08
C LYS A 306 22.34 -7.07 6.65
N ASN A 307 22.29 -5.72 6.74
CA ASN A 307 23.36 -4.94 7.31
C ASN A 307 23.54 -5.19 8.82
N ALA A 308 22.47 -5.32 9.59
CA ALA A 308 22.55 -5.70 11.01
C ALA A 308 23.20 -7.08 11.21
N ASN A 309 22.86 -8.05 10.36
CA ASN A 309 23.50 -9.38 10.39
C ASN A 309 24.98 -9.34 9.93
N LYS A 310 25.31 -8.45 8.99
CA LYS A 310 26.70 -8.19 8.57
C LYS A 310 27.52 -7.66 9.74
N ILE A 311 27.00 -6.67 10.47
CA ILE A 311 27.66 -6.11 11.66
C ILE A 311 27.95 -7.20 12.68
N LYS A 312 26.96 -8.01 13.07
CA LYS A 312 27.16 -9.12 14.02
C LYS A 312 28.26 -10.10 13.60
N LYS A 313 28.44 -10.35 12.29
CA LYS A 313 29.54 -11.20 11.79
C LYS A 313 30.88 -10.49 11.86
N LEU A 314 30.90 -9.20 11.53
CA LEU A 314 32.10 -8.38 11.58
C LEU A 314 32.60 -8.16 13.01
N GLU A 315 31.70 -7.96 13.99
CA GLU A 315 32.02 -7.87 15.41
C GLU A 315 32.73 -9.14 15.92
N LYS A 316 32.19 -10.33 15.56
CA LYS A 316 32.87 -11.60 15.88
C LYS A 316 34.28 -11.70 15.29
N THR A 317 34.46 -11.16 14.08
CA THR A 317 35.77 -11.11 13.42
C THR A 317 36.70 -10.12 14.14
N LEU A 318 36.13 -9.00 14.60
CA LEU A 318 36.86 -8.00 15.37
C LEU A 318 37.34 -8.56 16.70
N ASP A 319 36.47 -9.22 17.48
CA ASP A 319 36.80 -9.89 18.74
C ASP A 319 37.94 -10.91 18.55
N TYR A 320 37.83 -11.74 17.48
CA TYR A 320 38.91 -12.68 17.15
C TYR A 320 40.21 -11.96 16.82
N SER A 321 40.16 -10.83 16.12
CA SER A 321 41.35 -10.06 15.72
C SER A 321 41.97 -9.28 16.88
N GLU A 322 41.16 -8.79 17.81
CA GLU A 322 41.64 -8.11 19.01
C GLU A 322 42.32 -9.08 20.00
N ASN A 323 41.84 -10.33 20.05
CA ASN A 323 42.47 -11.40 20.84
C ASN A 323 43.73 -11.99 20.13
N ALA A 324 44.06 -11.51 18.96
CA ALA A 324 45.22 -12.03 18.18
C ALA A 324 46.58 -11.73 18.80
N LYS A 325 46.68 -10.93 19.84
CA LYS A 325 47.94 -10.77 20.65
C LYS A 325 48.44 -12.10 21.21
N GLU A 326 47.52 -13.04 21.44
CA GLU A 326 47.88 -14.41 21.85
C GLU A 326 48.68 -15.12 20.74
N PHE A 327 48.39 -14.89 19.46
CA PHE A 327 49.18 -15.44 18.38
C PHE A 327 50.58 -14.86 18.29
N GLN A 328 50.75 -13.58 18.60
CA GLN A 328 52.05 -12.97 18.73
C GLN A 328 52.87 -13.64 19.85
N LEU A 329 52.25 -13.78 21.03
CA LEU A 329 52.85 -14.46 22.17
C LEU A 329 53.25 -15.90 21.82
N TYR A 330 52.38 -16.66 21.18
CA TYR A 330 52.68 -18.04 20.74
C TYR A 330 53.85 -18.08 19.78
N GLY A 331 53.94 -17.17 18.83
CA GLY A 331 55.04 -17.05 17.88
C GLY A 331 56.39 -16.76 18.59
N GLU A 332 56.36 -15.83 19.54
CA GLU A 332 57.52 -15.44 20.35
C GLU A 332 58.00 -16.58 21.27
N LEU A 333 57.09 -17.24 21.99
CA LEU A 333 57.40 -18.36 22.86
C LEU A 333 57.91 -19.58 22.11
N LEU A 334 57.34 -19.89 20.94
CA LEU A 334 57.86 -20.97 20.06
C LEU A 334 59.24 -20.64 19.54
N THR A 335 59.49 -19.39 19.14
CA THR A 335 60.79 -18.96 18.65
C THR A 335 61.85 -19.09 19.71
N ALA A 336 61.54 -18.72 20.95
CA ALA A 336 62.49 -18.85 22.08
C ALA A 336 62.78 -20.29 22.49
N ASN A 337 61.89 -21.24 22.16
CA ASN A 337 61.97 -22.63 22.59
C ASN A 337 62.16 -23.62 21.42
N LEU A 338 62.61 -23.15 20.22
CA LEU A 338 62.80 -23.99 19.01
C LEU A 338 63.67 -25.22 19.27
N TYR A 339 64.67 -25.11 20.18
CA TYR A 339 65.63 -26.18 20.51
C TYR A 339 64.97 -27.38 21.21
N MET A 340 63.81 -27.20 21.84
CA MET A 340 63.05 -28.24 22.56
C MET A 340 62.03 -28.95 21.68
N LEU A 341 61.72 -28.43 20.51
CA LEU A 341 60.62 -28.87 19.66
C LEU A 341 61.09 -29.64 18.44
N LYS A 342 60.29 -30.62 17.99
CA LYS A 342 60.57 -31.43 16.81
C LYS A 342 59.40 -31.43 15.81
N LYS A 343 59.72 -31.69 14.56
CA LYS A 343 58.66 -31.90 13.53
C LYS A 343 57.86 -33.15 13.91
N GLY A 344 56.53 -33.04 13.94
CA GLY A 344 55.62 -34.08 14.38
C GLY A 344 54.93 -33.82 15.71
N ASP A 345 55.45 -32.86 16.50
CA ASP A 345 54.82 -32.48 17.77
C ASP A 345 53.43 -31.85 17.49
N LYS A 346 52.45 -32.20 18.29
CA LYS A 346 51.08 -31.67 18.17
C LYS A 346 50.83 -30.44 19.07
N GLU A 347 51.62 -30.29 20.11
CA GLU A 347 51.55 -29.19 21.06
C GLU A 347 52.93 -28.90 21.63
N ALA A 348 53.13 -27.70 22.15
CA ALA A 348 54.31 -27.27 22.87
C ALA A 348 53.93 -26.75 24.26
N GLU A 349 54.46 -27.33 25.28
CA GLU A 349 54.37 -26.79 26.67
C GLU A 349 55.58 -25.92 26.92
N VAL A 350 55.38 -24.60 27.02
CA VAL A 350 56.45 -23.61 27.19
C VAL A 350 56.11 -22.63 28.29
N ILE A 351 57.11 -22.13 28.98
CA ILE A 351 56.95 -21.13 30.05
C ILE A 351 56.71 -19.77 29.42
N ASN A 352 55.67 -19.07 29.88
CA ASN A 352 55.40 -17.70 29.49
C ASN A 352 56.29 -16.74 30.29
N TYR A 353 57.34 -16.25 29.68
CA TYR A 353 58.28 -15.32 30.31
C TYR A 353 57.71 -13.91 30.53
N TYR A 354 56.56 -13.61 29.96
CA TYR A 354 55.89 -12.32 30.11
C TYR A 354 54.85 -12.34 31.23
N ASP A 355 54.60 -13.51 31.84
CA ASP A 355 53.70 -13.65 32.98
C ASP A 355 54.50 -13.59 34.27
N GLU A 356 54.10 -12.72 35.21
CA GLU A 356 54.80 -12.56 36.52
C GLU A 356 54.84 -13.88 37.32
N GLU A 357 53.87 -14.76 37.10
CA GLU A 357 53.81 -16.08 37.75
C GLU A 357 54.52 -17.18 36.94
N SER A 358 55.13 -16.84 35.81
CA SER A 358 55.80 -17.80 34.89
C SER A 358 54.96 -19.05 34.54
N LYS A 359 53.66 -18.86 34.28
CA LYS A 359 52.75 -19.95 33.97
C LYS A 359 53.15 -20.67 32.69
N THR A 360 52.96 -21.99 32.68
CA THR A 360 53.14 -22.80 31.48
C THR A 360 51.95 -22.60 30.53
N VAL A 361 52.25 -22.39 29.25
CA VAL A 361 51.27 -22.24 28.17
C VAL A 361 51.41 -23.41 27.21
N THR A 362 50.30 -24.05 26.90
CA THR A 362 50.22 -25.12 25.89
C THR A 362 49.85 -24.50 24.54
N ILE A 363 50.75 -24.57 23.56
CA ILE A 363 50.60 -24.01 22.23
C ILE A 363 50.31 -25.13 21.23
N PRO A 364 49.15 -25.13 20.51
CA PRO A 364 48.85 -26.12 19.48
C PRO A 364 49.80 -25.99 18.30
N LEU A 365 50.36 -27.11 17.80
CA LEU A 365 51.27 -27.16 16.69
C LEU A 365 50.68 -27.95 15.51
N ASN A 366 51.04 -27.57 14.30
CA ASN A 366 50.77 -28.36 13.12
C ASN A 366 51.87 -29.40 12.94
N PRO A 367 51.58 -30.73 13.07
CA PRO A 367 52.62 -31.77 13.03
C PRO A 367 53.35 -31.87 11.67
N ASN A 368 52.71 -31.37 10.60
CA ASN A 368 53.29 -31.41 9.24
C ASN A 368 54.33 -30.30 9.02
N LYS A 369 54.43 -29.34 9.93
CA LYS A 369 55.34 -28.19 9.88
C LYS A 369 56.49 -28.37 10.87
N THR A 370 57.64 -27.77 10.51
CA THR A 370 58.74 -27.63 11.44
C THR A 370 58.42 -26.66 12.57
N PRO A 371 59.11 -26.69 13.71
CA PRO A 371 58.93 -25.72 14.80
C PRO A 371 59.00 -24.26 14.35
N SER A 372 59.99 -23.94 13.47
CA SER A 372 60.14 -22.60 12.92
C SER A 372 58.97 -22.22 11.99
N GLU A 373 58.45 -23.13 11.20
CA GLU A 373 57.28 -22.90 10.35
C GLU A 373 55.98 -22.72 11.18
N ASN A 374 55.86 -23.38 12.33
CA ASN A 374 54.79 -23.18 13.29
C ASN A 374 54.83 -21.78 13.92
N ALA A 375 56.05 -21.34 14.38
CA ALA A 375 56.23 -19.98 14.89
C ALA A 375 55.88 -18.94 13.82
N GLN A 376 56.37 -19.11 12.58
CA GLN A 376 56.03 -18.22 11.46
C GLN A 376 54.53 -18.23 11.12
N MET A 377 53.85 -19.37 11.23
CA MET A 377 52.39 -19.47 11.07
C MET A 377 51.64 -18.59 12.07
N TYR A 378 52.06 -18.58 13.33
CA TYR A 378 51.47 -17.75 14.37
C TYR A 378 51.71 -16.24 14.14
N PHE A 379 52.91 -15.85 13.75
CA PHE A 379 53.21 -14.46 13.34
C PHE A 379 52.38 -14.04 12.11
N THR A 380 52.22 -14.91 11.13
CA THR A 380 51.36 -14.64 9.97
C THR A 380 49.91 -14.46 10.39
N LYS A 381 49.39 -15.30 11.31
CA LYS A 381 48.04 -15.15 11.85
C LYS A 381 47.85 -13.81 12.56
N TYR A 382 48.81 -13.43 13.42
CA TYR A 382 48.83 -12.16 14.11
C TYR A 382 48.81 -10.97 13.12
N GLN A 383 49.68 -10.97 12.13
CA GLN A 383 49.78 -9.88 11.17
C GLN A 383 48.50 -9.74 10.30
N LYS A 384 47.93 -10.87 9.89
CA LYS A 384 46.62 -10.87 9.16
C LYS A 384 45.51 -10.31 10.03
N ALA A 385 45.44 -10.73 11.32
CA ALA A 385 44.43 -10.23 12.25
C ALA A 385 44.59 -8.73 12.49
N LYS A 386 45.83 -8.26 12.76
CA LYS A 386 46.13 -6.83 12.95
C LYS A 386 45.71 -5.99 11.74
N ASN A 387 46.04 -6.44 10.52
CA ASN A 387 45.70 -5.70 9.30
C ASN A 387 44.19 -5.71 9.03
N SER A 388 43.45 -6.71 9.52
CA SER A 388 42.00 -6.81 9.30
C SER A 388 41.19 -5.87 10.19
N VAL A 389 41.72 -5.44 11.36
CA VAL A 389 40.99 -4.63 12.34
C VAL A 389 40.45 -3.32 11.73
N GLU A 390 41.33 -2.56 11.07
CA GLU A 390 40.93 -1.28 10.46
C GLU A 390 39.91 -1.48 9.32
N VAL A 391 40.11 -2.51 8.51
CA VAL A 391 39.17 -2.84 7.42
C VAL A 391 37.80 -3.26 7.98
N VAL A 392 37.77 -4.07 9.05
CA VAL A 392 36.55 -4.53 9.69
C VAL A 392 35.82 -3.36 10.37
N LYS A 393 36.53 -2.48 11.08
CA LYS A 393 35.95 -1.27 11.69
C LYS A 393 35.30 -0.37 10.64
N GLU A 394 35.98 -0.15 9.52
CA GLU A 394 35.42 0.64 8.41
C GLU A 394 34.18 -0.02 7.80
N GLN A 395 34.17 -1.36 7.64
CA GLN A 395 32.99 -2.08 7.15
C GLN A 395 31.80 -2.04 8.12
N ILE A 396 32.04 -2.03 9.43
CA ILE A 396 31.02 -1.82 10.45
C ILE A 396 30.45 -0.41 10.32
N ARG A 397 31.30 0.62 10.26
CA ARG A 397 30.87 2.02 10.10
C ARG A 397 29.99 2.21 8.86
N LEU A 398 30.39 1.66 7.72
CA LEU A 398 29.61 1.71 6.48
C LEU A 398 28.25 0.99 6.62
N ALA A 399 28.21 -0.14 7.30
CA ALA A 399 26.97 -0.88 7.53
C ALA A 399 26.02 -0.13 8.50
N GLU A 400 26.55 0.58 9.49
CA GLU A 400 25.78 1.45 10.39
C GLU A 400 25.17 2.64 9.63
N GLU A 401 25.91 3.26 8.74
CA GLU A 401 25.39 4.33 7.86
C GLU A 401 24.26 3.83 6.94
N GLU A 402 24.40 2.61 6.40
CA GLU A 402 23.32 1.99 5.63
C GLU A 402 22.07 1.74 6.48
N ILE A 403 22.23 1.26 7.71
CA ILE A 403 21.10 1.05 8.64
C ILE A 403 20.40 2.38 8.94
N ALA A 404 21.15 3.44 9.24
CA ALA A 404 20.59 4.76 9.49
C ALA A 404 19.79 5.29 8.27
N TYR A 405 20.31 5.09 7.08
CA TYR A 405 19.62 5.44 5.82
C TYR A 405 18.32 4.65 5.65
N PHE A 406 18.33 3.33 5.87
CA PHE A 406 17.11 2.52 5.77
C PHE A 406 16.10 2.83 6.88
N ASP A 407 16.53 3.16 8.09
CA ASP A 407 15.65 3.61 9.17
C ASP A 407 14.93 4.91 8.80
N GLN A 408 15.60 5.83 8.12
CA GLN A 408 15.01 7.06 7.60
C GLN A 408 13.96 6.75 6.51
N LEU A 409 14.25 5.85 5.57
CA LEU A 409 13.27 5.45 4.54
C LEU A 409 12.04 4.76 5.13
N ILE A 410 12.19 3.90 6.15
CA ILE A 410 11.07 3.26 6.85
C ILE A 410 10.15 4.33 7.48
N GLN A 411 10.74 5.34 8.13
CA GLN A 411 9.97 6.44 8.70
C GLN A 411 9.21 7.22 7.62
N GLN A 412 9.85 7.54 6.51
CA GLN A 412 9.23 8.28 5.40
C GLN A 412 8.08 7.51 4.76
N LEU A 413 8.24 6.19 4.54
CA LEU A 413 7.20 5.31 3.98
C LEU A 413 5.96 5.23 4.88
N SER A 414 6.10 5.36 6.20
CA SER A 414 4.97 5.29 7.14
C SER A 414 3.91 6.39 6.94
N SER A 415 4.30 7.52 6.35
CA SER A 415 3.42 8.68 6.09
C SER A 415 3.42 9.12 4.61
N ALA A 416 3.91 8.26 3.71
CA ALA A 416 4.09 8.58 2.30
C ALA A 416 2.77 8.66 1.53
N SER A 417 2.66 9.65 0.64
CA SER A 417 1.65 9.71 -0.43
C SER A 417 2.10 8.88 -1.65
N THR A 418 1.24 8.73 -2.65
CA THR A 418 1.60 8.05 -3.92
C THR A 418 2.83 8.68 -4.59
N LYS A 419 2.91 10.02 -4.56
CA LYS A 419 4.06 10.76 -5.10
C LYS A 419 5.34 10.48 -4.33
N ASP A 420 5.27 10.50 -3.00
CA ASP A 420 6.41 10.20 -2.13
C ASP A 420 6.94 8.78 -2.37
N ILE A 421 6.06 7.80 -2.52
CA ILE A 421 6.43 6.40 -2.83
C ILE A 421 7.16 6.31 -4.16
N HIS A 422 6.71 7.08 -5.16
CA HIS A 422 7.37 7.11 -6.47
C HIS A 422 8.77 7.71 -6.37
N GLU A 423 8.92 8.85 -5.70
CA GLU A 423 10.20 9.52 -5.48
C GLU A 423 11.17 8.66 -4.66
N ILE A 424 10.70 7.96 -3.62
CA ILE A 424 11.52 7.01 -2.83
C ILE A 424 11.96 5.82 -3.70
N ARG A 425 11.08 5.29 -4.55
CA ARG A 425 11.44 4.22 -5.48
C ARG A 425 12.52 4.67 -6.48
N GLU A 426 12.38 5.86 -7.03
CA GLU A 426 13.41 6.44 -7.92
C GLU A 426 14.75 6.62 -7.21
N GLU A 427 14.75 7.11 -5.98
CA GLU A 427 15.95 7.23 -5.15
C GLU A 427 16.64 5.88 -4.95
N LEU A 428 15.88 4.82 -4.64
CA LEU A 428 16.40 3.46 -4.48
C LEU A 428 16.95 2.88 -5.81
N VAL A 429 16.38 3.27 -6.95
CA VAL A 429 16.93 2.90 -8.28
C VAL A 429 18.21 3.67 -8.57
N GLU A 430 18.26 4.97 -8.32
CA GLU A 430 19.46 5.81 -8.48
C GLU A 430 20.59 5.34 -7.56
N GLY A 431 20.26 4.95 -6.33
CA GLY A 431 21.18 4.34 -5.36
C GLY A 431 21.59 2.89 -5.69
N LYS A 432 21.09 2.31 -6.80
CA LYS A 432 21.34 0.93 -7.24
C LYS A 432 20.84 -0.17 -6.29
N TYR A 433 19.93 0.15 -5.39
CA TYR A 433 19.26 -0.82 -4.51
C TYR A 433 18.15 -1.59 -5.25
N LEU A 434 17.45 -0.93 -6.18
CA LEU A 434 16.42 -1.52 -7.03
C LEU A 434 16.83 -1.46 -8.50
N ARG A 435 16.39 -2.45 -9.26
CA ARG A 435 16.56 -2.42 -10.72
C ARG A 435 15.52 -1.47 -11.33
N PRO A 436 15.90 -0.65 -12.33
CA PRO A 436 14.91 0.12 -13.07
C PRO A 436 13.93 -0.84 -13.75
N LYS A 437 12.63 -0.54 -13.68
CA LYS A 437 11.67 -1.26 -14.52
C LYS A 437 12.03 -0.96 -15.97
N GLN A 438 12.32 -2.00 -16.77
CA GLN A 438 12.60 -1.85 -18.20
C GLN A 438 11.36 -1.24 -18.88
N GLN A 439 11.40 0.05 -19.14
CA GLN A 439 10.49 0.73 -20.05
C GLN A 439 11.23 0.87 -21.39
N ARG A 440 10.90 0.01 -22.34
CA ARG A 440 11.36 0.18 -23.72
C ARG A 440 10.73 1.47 -24.28
N GLY A 441 11.54 2.46 -24.57
CA GLY A 441 11.16 3.59 -25.43
C GLY A 441 10.84 4.94 -24.76
N GLN A 442 11.01 5.14 -23.46
CA GLN A 442 10.81 6.48 -22.88
C GLN A 442 12.04 7.37 -23.03
N LYS A 443 11.83 8.55 -23.68
CA LYS A 443 12.74 9.70 -23.59
C LYS A 443 12.95 10.02 -22.11
N LYS A 444 14.21 10.34 -21.71
CA LYS A 444 14.53 10.82 -20.36
C LYS A 444 13.48 11.84 -19.92
N GLN A 445 12.68 11.49 -18.92
CA GLN A 445 11.75 12.43 -18.32
C GLN A 445 12.56 13.63 -17.81
N LYS A 446 12.09 14.85 -18.10
CA LYS A 446 12.62 16.07 -17.49
C LYS A 446 12.57 15.88 -15.98
N GLN A 447 13.66 16.22 -15.30
CA GLN A 447 13.71 16.19 -13.83
C GLN A 447 12.51 16.94 -13.27
N HIS A 448 11.61 16.22 -12.63
CA HIS A 448 10.46 16.82 -11.98
C HIS A 448 10.94 17.56 -10.74
N VAL A 449 10.58 18.83 -10.61
CA VAL A 449 10.85 19.58 -9.39
C VAL A 449 10.02 18.97 -8.26
N PRO A 450 10.63 18.56 -7.13
CA PRO A 450 9.90 17.98 -6.00
C PRO A 450 8.83 18.96 -5.49
N VAL A 451 7.64 18.44 -5.22
CA VAL A 451 6.53 19.23 -4.66
C VAL A 451 6.56 19.11 -3.15
N LEU A 452 6.80 20.20 -2.46
CA LEU A 452 6.84 20.25 -1.00
C LEU A 452 5.43 20.42 -0.41
N GLU A 453 5.17 19.80 0.74
CA GLU A 453 3.95 20.10 1.50
C GLU A 453 4.04 21.50 2.12
N GLN A 454 2.92 22.23 2.09
CA GLN A 454 2.83 23.59 2.59
C GLN A 454 1.86 23.67 3.77
N TYR A 455 2.29 24.40 4.78
CA TYR A 455 1.51 24.71 5.97
C TYR A 455 1.59 26.24 6.21
N GLU A 456 0.67 26.75 6.97
CA GLU A 456 0.67 28.15 7.41
C GLU A 456 0.57 28.20 8.92
N SER A 457 1.51 28.90 9.57
CA SER A 457 1.44 29.07 11.02
C SER A 457 0.21 29.91 11.41
N SER A 458 -0.18 29.84 12.67
CA SER A 458 -1.28 30.67 13.22
C SER A 458 -1.04 32.19 13.07
N ARG A 459 0.20 32.59 12.77
CA ARG A 459 0.62 33.97 12.51
C ARG A 459 0.80 34.27 11.02
N GLY A 460 0.39 33.35 10.12
CA GLY A 460 0.43 33.56 8.66
C GLY A 460 1.77 33.31 8.00
N LEU A 461 2.75 32.71 8.70
CA LEU A 461 4.03 32.38 8.09
C LEU A 461 3.96 31.06 7.34
N THR A 462 4.55 31.00 6.14
CA THR A 462 4.61 29.79 5.33
C THR A 462 5.64 28.81 5.92
N ILE A 463 5.22 27.57 6.13
CA ILE A 463 6.03 26.45 6.58
C ILE A 463 6.08 25.42 5.45
N LEU A 464 7.28 24.99 5.07
CA LEU A 464 7.51 23.97 4.05
C LEU A 464 8.03 22.69 4.68
N VAL A 465 7.54 21.56 4.21
CA VAL A 465 7.89 20.22 4.75
C VAL A 465 8.33 19.30 3.62
N GLY A 466 9.50 18.67 3.80
CA GLY A 466 9.97 17.58 2.96
C GLY A 466 9.58 16.23 3.54
N LYS A 467 8.88 15.41 2.74
CA LYS A 467 8.35 14.10 3.17
C LYS A 467 9.24 12.92 2.80
N ASN A 468 10.26 13.15 1.98
CA ASN A 468 11.24 12.15 1.58
C ASN A 468 12.61 12.82 1.33
N ASN A 469 13.65 12.01 1.12
CA ASN A 469 15.01 12.51 1.00
C ASN A 469 15.22 13.49 -0.16
N LYS A 470 14.59 13.26 -1.32
CA LYS A 470 14.66 14.16 -2.48
C LYS A 470 14.03 15.52 -2.15
N GLN A 471 12.86 15.50 -1.48
CA GLN A 471 12.20 16.73 -1.04
C GLN A 471 12.98 17.44 0.05
N ASN A 472 13.53 16.71 1.03
CA ASN A 472 14.38 17.24 2.09
C ASN A 472 15.62 17.97 1.51
N GLU A 473 16.28 17.33 0.54
CA GLU A 473 17.44 17.89 -0.13
C GLU A 473 17.05 19.14 -0.94
N TYR A 474 15.97 19.07 -1.73
CA TYR A 474 15.47 20.19 -2.49
C TYR A 474 15.08 21.37 -1.59
N LEU A 475 14.37 21.11 -0.49
CA LEU A 475 13.97 22.10 0.49
C LEU A 475 15.19 22.83 1.06
N THR A 476 16.20 22.10 1.49
CA THR A 476 17.37 22.64 2.18
C THR A 476 18.34 23.36 1.23
N THR A 477 18.49 22.86 -0.02
CA THR A 477 19.52 23.37 -0.93
C THR A 477 19.02 24.37 -1.97
N LYS A 478 17.70 24.37 -2.29
CA LYS A 478 17.14 25.17 -3.38
C LYS A 478 15.91 26.01 -2.99
N ALA A 479 15.00 25.50 -2.18
CA ALA A 479 13.73 26.17 -1.89
C ALA A 479 13.82 27.17 -0.74
N ALA A 480 14.68 26.93 0.25
CA ALA A 480 14.86 27.79 1.40
C ALA A 480 15.88 28.90 1.14
N ALA A 481 15.63 30.08 1.71
CA ALA A 481 16.59 31.19 1.72
C ALA A 481 17.63 31.00 2.85
N ARG A 482 18.80 31.63 2.75
CA ARG A 482 19.91 31.47 3.70
C ARG A 482 19.56 31.78 5.16
N ASP A 483 18.62 32.69 5.37
CA ASP A 483 18.21 33.15 6.70
C ASP A 483 16.90 32.53 7.19
N ASP A 484 16.22 31.69 6.36
CA ASP A 484 15.05 30.93 6.77
C ASP A 484 15.43 29.96 7.91
N LEU A 485 14.49 29.67 8.81
CA LEU A 485 14.70 28.74 9.92
C LEU A 485 14.37 27.32 9.51
N TRP A 486 15.34 26.43 9.69
CA TRP A 486 15.25 24.99 9.44
C TRP A 486 15.08 24.23 10.74
N PHE A 487 14.28 23.17 10.74
CA PHE A 487 13.93 22.33 11.88
C PHE A 487 14.12 20.85 11.55
N HIS A 488 14.62 20.11 12.53
CA HIS A 488 14.71 18.64 12.47
C HIS A 488 14.68 18.04 13.89
N THR A 489 14.09 16.87 14.03
CA THR A 489 14.14 16.12 15.31
C THR A 489 15.56 15.71 15.64
N LYS A 490 15.99 15.98 16.88
CA LYS A 490 17.36 15.73 17.33
C LYS A 490 17.63 14.22 17.37
N ASP A 491 18.67 13.77 16.67
CA ASP A 491 19.17 12.38 16.65
C ASP A 491 18.12 11.31 16.27
N ILE A 492 17.00 11.72 15.68
CA ILE A 492 15.88 10.86 15.30
C ILE A 492 15.54 11.06 13.82
N PRO A 493 15.33 9.99 13.03
CA PRO A 493 14.86 10.12 11.64
C PRO A 493 13.56 10.92 11.55
N GLY A 494 13.53 11.92 10.65
CA GLY A 494 12.39 12.81 10.48
C GLY A 494 12.45 13.64 9.20
N SER A 495 11.43 14.45 8.99
CA SER A 495 11.33 15.41 7.89
C SER A 495 12.10 16.70 8.18
N HIS A 496 12.64 17.30 7.12
CA HIS A 496 13.11 18.68 7.18
C HIS A 496 11.90 19.62 7.11
N VAL A 497 11.86 20.60 7.97
CA VAL A 497 10.83 21.63 8.02
C VAL A 497 11.49 23.00 7.96
N VAL A 498 10.93 23.91 7.20
CA VAL A 498 11.48 25.27 7.05
C VAL A 498 10.37 26.31 7.19
N ILE A 499 10.57 27.30 8.05
CA ILE A 499 9.75 28.53 8.07
C ILE A 499 10.38 29.53 7.09
N LYS A 500 9.58 30.05 6.18
CA LYS A 500 9.97 31.09 5.22
C LYS A 500 10.02 32.46 5.89
N SER A 501 10.88 32.61 6.91
CA SER A 501 11.10 33.87 7.64
C SER A 501 12.49 33.87 8.28
N SER A 502 13.14 35.03 8.29
CA SER A 502 14.43 35.21 8.95
C SER A 502 14.32 35.45 10.46
N ASP A 503 13.14 35.88 10.93
CA ASP A 503 12.84 36.20 12.33
C ASP A 503 11.37 35.81 12.65
N PRO A 504 11.04 34.52 12.73
CA PRO A 504 9.68 34.08 13.08
C PRO A 504 9.43 34.25 14.58
N ASP A 505 8.17 34.48 14.92
CA ASP A 505 7.71 34.53 16.30
C ASP A 505 7.81 33.16 16.99
N GLU A 506 7.81 33.16 18.33
CA GLU A 506 7.97 31.96 19.16
C GLU A 506 6.85 30.92 18.90
N GLN A 507 5.61 31.39 18.69
CA GLN A 507 4.48 30.49 18.40
C GLN A 507 4.68 29.74 17.08
N SER A 508 5.11 30.43 16.03
CA SER A 508 5.42 29.82 14.74
C SER A 508 6.59 28.85 14.82
N ILE A 509 7.61 29.13 15.65
CA ILE A 509 8.71 28.21 15.93
C ILE A 509 8.20 26.91 16.58
N LEU A 510 7.35 27.00 17.59
CA LEU A 510 6.77 25.85 18.27
C LEU A 510 5.87 25.02 17.34
N GLU A 511 5.09 25.67 16.49
CA GLU A 511 4.23 25.01 15.50
C GLU A 511 5.06 24.26 14.44
N ALA A 512 6.12 24.87 13.91
CA ALA A 512 7.02 24.21 12.97
C ALA A 512 7.77 23.03 13.63
N ALA A 513 8.20 23.20 14.88
CA ALA A 513 8.82 22.13 15.65
C ALA A 513 7.85 20.97 15.90
N ALA A 514 6.58 21.26 16.21
CA ALA A 514 5.53 20.23 16.37
C ALA A 514 5.27 19.48 15.05
N ILE A 515 5.26 20.16 13.90
CA ILE A 515 5.18 19.54 12.58
C ILE A 515 6.39 18.61 12.34
N ALA A 516 7.62 19.06 12.64
CA ALA A 516 8.81 18.23 12.51
C ALA A 516 8.76 16.98 13.39
N ALA A 517 8.31 17.12 14.64
CA ALA A 517 8.10 16.00 15.55
C ALA A 517 7.04 15.01 15.06
N TYR A 518 5.93 15.51 14.49
CA TYR A 518 4.87 14.68 13.93
C TYR A 518 5.34 13.85 12.72
N PHE A 519 6.19 14.42 11.86
CA PHE A 519 6.77 13.71 10.71
C PHE A 519 8.13 13.07 11.05
N SER A 520 8.27 12.54 12.25
CA SER A 520 9.45 11.82 12.70
C SER A 520 9.12 10.43 13.25
N LYS A 521 10.15 9.66 13.53
CA LYS A 521 10.01 8.36 14.22
C LYS A 521 9.45 8.50 15.65
N ALA A 522 9.51 9.70 16.23
CA ALA A 522 9.01 10.01 17.57
C ALA A 522 7.56 10.53 17.59
N LYS A 523 6.80 10.29 16.53
CA LYS A 523 5.41 10.77 16.35
C LYS A 523 4.48 10.50 17.54
N ASP A 524 4.67 9.38 18.23
CA ASP A 524 3.82 8.94 19.35
C ASP A 524 4.44 9.23 20.72
N SER A 525 5.51 10.02 20.77
CA SER A 525 6.20 10.36 22.02
C SER A 525 5.59 11.61 22.66
N GLY A 526 5.57 11.66 23.99
CA GLY A 526 5.00 12.79 24.75
C GLY A 526 5.87 14.05 24.76
N SER A 527 7.17 13.94 24.50
CA SER A 527 8.09 15.06 24.42
C SER A 527 9.23 14.73 23.46
N VAL A 528 9.37 15.54 22.42
CA VAL A 528 10.34 15.32 21.35
C VAL A 528 11.27 16.53 21.24
N PRO A 529 12.60 16.33 21.36
CA PRO A 529 13.56 17.40 21.11
C PRO A 529 13.65 17.68 19.62
N VAL A 530 13.48 18.94 19.25
CA VAL A 530 13.60 19.45 17.88
C VAL A 530 14.66 20.53 17.85
N ASP A 531 15.67 20.30 17.02
CA ASP A 531 16.71 21.31 16.76
C ASP A 531 16.26 22.25 15.65
N TYR A 532 16.56 23.53 15.78
CA TYR A 532 16.36 24.50 14.73
C TYR A 532 17.54 25.45 14.62
N THR A 533 17.84 25.84 13.39
CA THR A 533 18.92 26.77 13.05
C THR A 533 18.64 27.46 11.72
N LYS A 534 19.41 28.48 11.36
CA LYS A 534 19.30 29.10 10.05
C LYS A 534 19.86 28.19 8.95
N ILE A 535 19.26 28.19 7.77
CA ILE A 535 19.69 27.36 6.61
C ILE A 535 21.18 27.52 6.29
N ARG A 536 21.77 28.68 6.48
CA ARG A 536 23.21 28.89 6.26
C ARG A 536 24.13 28.01 7.12
N HIS A 537 23.62 27.49 8.22
CA HIS A 537 24.33 26.59 9.13
C HIS A 537 24.07 25.09 8.81
N VAL A 538 23.25 24.81 7.80
CA VAL A 538 22.93 23.44 7.37
C VAL A 538 23.73 23.11 6.12
N LYS A 539 24.53 22.04 6.17
CA LYS A 539 25.46 21.65 5.09
C LYS A 539 25.26 20.19 4.72
N LYS A 540 25.32 19.88 3.43
CA LYS A 540 25.39 18.49 2.96
C LYS A 540 26.88 18.11 2.78
N PRO A 541 27.39 17.11 3.51
CA PRO A 541 28.75 16.61 3.28
C PRO A 541 28.90 16.02 1.87
N ASN A 542 30.09 16.13 1.30
CA ASN A 542 30.37 15.54 0.01
C ASN A 542 30.24 14.01 0.08
N GLY A 543 29.52 13.43 -0.90
CA GLY A 543 29.28 11.98 -0.95
C GLY A 543 28.22 11.47 0.03
N ALA A 544 27.59 12.31 0.83
CA ALA A 544 26.52 11.90 1.73
C ALA A 544 25.27 11.50 0.95
N LYS A 545 24.51 10.56 1.52
CA LYS A 545 23.24 10.10 0.95
C LYS A 545 22.23 11.24 0.85
N PRO A 546 21.23 11.14 -0.06
CA PRO A 546 20.17 12.15 -0.16
C PRO A 546 19.49 12.40 1.20
N GLY A 547 19.21 13.66 1.50
CA GLY A 547 18.57 14.07 2.74
C GLY A 547 19.47 14.11 3.97
N PHE A 548 20.71 13.61 3.90
CA PHE A 548 21.65 13.70 5.03
C PHE A 548 22.31 15.08 5.07
N VAL A 549 22.27 15.71 6.23
CA VAL A 549 22.88 17.03 6.48
C VAL A 549 23.59 17.06 7.83
N THR A 550 24.59 17.92 7.95
CA THR A 550 25.19 18.34 9.21
C THR A 550 24.82 19.81 9.47
N TYR A 551 24.65 20.19 10.72
CA TYR A 551 24.28 21.54 11.09
C TYR A 551 24.99 21.96 12.37
N ASP A 552 25.10 23.25 12.56
CA ASP A 552 25.68 23.88 13.74
C ASP A 552 24.85 25.07 14.22
N SER A 553 25.24 25.68 15.33
CA SER A 553 24.57 26.88 15.90
C SER A 553 23.07 26.68 16.15
N GLN A 554 22.67 25.45 16.50
CA GLN A 554 21.27 25.09 16.72
C GLN A 554 20.78 25.48 18.12
N HIS A 555 19.48 25.71 18.19
CA HIS A 555 18.69 25.74 19.43
C HIS A 555 17.78 24.51 19.47
N THR A 556 17.52 24.00 20.68
CA THR A 556 16.64 22.83 20.88
C THR A 556 15.38 23.27 21.61
N VAL A 557 14.21 22.88 21.08
CA VAL A 557 12.92 23.01 21.75
C VAL A 557 12.29 21.63 21.96
N PHE A 558 11.51 21.50 23.02
CA PHE A 558 10.79 20.27 23.33
C PHE A 558 9.32 20.48 23.00
N VAL A 559 8.77 19.61 22.16
CA VAL A 559 7.38 19.71 21.69
C VAL A 559 6.70 18.35 21.77
N THR A 560 5.37 18.37 21.88
CA THR A 560 4.55 17.18 21.76
C THR A 560 3.98 17.12 20.34
N PRO A 561 4.16 16.01 19.59
CA PRO A 561 3.51 15.83 18.30
C PRO A 561 1.98 15.93 18.44
N ASP A 562 1.35 16.73 17.56
CA ASP A 562 -0.08 16.97 17.58
C ASP A 562 -0.66 16.86 16.17
N ALA A 563 -1.45 15.81 15.94
CA ALA A 563 -2.10 15.54 14.66
C ALA A 563 -3.16 16.61 14.30
N ASP A 564 -3.89 17.10 15.29
CA ASP A 564 -4.95 18.11 15.07
C ASP A 564 -4.34 19.45 14.68
N LEU A 565 -3.21 19.82 15.29
CA LEU A 565 -2.44 20.98 14.91
C LEU A 565 -1.98 20.89 13.45
N VAL A 566 -1.38 19.75 13.07
CA VAL A 566 -0.87 19.52 11.70
C VAL A 566 -1.99 19.62 10.68
N ILE A 567 -3.16 19.02 10.95
CA ILE A 567 -4.33 19.09 10.06
C ILE A 567 -4.83 20.54 9.93
N ARG A 568 -4.91 21.26 11.04
CA ARG A 568 -5.40 22.64 11.08
C ARG A 568 -4.52 23.62 10.31
N LEU A 569 -3.20 23.43 10.35
CA LEU A 569 -2.22 24.32 9.70
C LEU A 569 -1.98 23.97 8.23
N LYS A 570 -2.47 22.84 7.74
CA LYS A 570 -2.27 22.39 6.36
C LYS A 570 -2.98 23.29 5.36
N LYS A 571 -2.25 23.75 4.32
CA LYS A 571 -2.78 24.54 3.19
C LYS A 571 -3.32 23.68 2.06
#